data_dea1c949c08f70288e59486be3442c1e
#
_entry.id   dea1c949c08f70288e59486be3442c1e
#
_cell.length_a   1.000
_cell.length_b   1.000
_cell.length_c   1.000
_cell.angle_alpha   90.00
_cell.angle_beta   90.00
_cell.angle_gamma   90.00
#
_symmetry.space_group_name_H-M   'P 1'
#
loop_
_entity.id
_entity.type
_entity.pdbx_description
1 polymer ?
#
loop_
_entity_poly.entity_id
_entity_poly.type
_entity_poly.pdbx_seq_one_letter_code
_entity_poly.pdbx_strand_id
1 'polypeptide(L)'
;MAWDSSNRPGEPEQNQVIAMTSGKGGVGKSTLCVLLGLGDALRGKRVLLIEFDAGLRGLDLMLGIADQVVYDLGDLLEGRCTISKAVMESPLHENLNAIVAPVSLEAPMDLSDVQLLIDGLRGHFDRLILDMPAGLGFSSKIAGCTADIALIAVTPDPVCVRDGAKMAQTLEKQGLCRHRLLINRVEEKMLRRAVLMDLDAVIDGVGSQLLGVFPYAEEIPLRLSRGLQLKGNHPVLRIAQAVSRRLDGEYVPLVFP
;
A
#
# COMPACT_ATOMS: atom_id res chain seq x y z
N MET A 1 17.12 23.78 20.87
CA MET A 1 16.44 23.01 19.82
C MET A 1 14.97 23.40 19.83
N ALA A 2 14.51 24.14 18.85
CA ALA A 2 13.12 24.58 18.75
C ALA A 2 12.27 23.37 18.29
N TRP A 3 11.25 23.05 19.05
CA TRP A 3 10.25 22.05 18.69
C TRP A 3 9.47 22.56 17.47
N ASP A 4 9.56 21.84 16.35
CA ASP A 4 8.80 22.15 15.14
C ASP A 4 7.31 21.89 15.39
N SER A 5 6.52 22.96 15.41
CA SER A 5 5.08 22.94 15.66
C SER A 5 4.25 22.42 14.47
N SER A 6 4.88 22.04 13.35
CA SER A 6 4.22 21.47 12.16
C SER A 6 3.76 20.02 12.35
N ASN A 7 4.11 19.37 13.46
CA ASN A 7 3.81 17.97 13.76
C ASN A 7 2.78 17.81 14.90
N ARG A 8 1.77 18.68 14.96
CA ARG A 8 0.60 18.43 15.82
C ARG A 8 -0.16 17.22 15.26
N PRO A 9 -0.65 16.29 16.10
CA PRO A 9 -1.65 15.32 15.66
C PRO A 9 -2.87 16.12 15.19
N GLY A 10 -2.98 16.28 13.87
CA GLY A 10 -4.13 16.87 13.22
C GLY A 10 -5.36 16.02 13.48
N GLU A 11 -6.54 16.60 13.31
CA GLU A 11 -7.79 15.87 13.17
C GLU A 11 -7.55 14.71 12.19
N PRO A 12 -8.14 13.52 12.41
CA PRO A 12 -7.96 12.38 11.52
C PRO A 12 -8.25 12.85 10.10
N GLU A 13 -7.23 12.81 9.22
CA GLU A 13 -7.39 13.18 7.83
C GLU A 13 -8.43 12.24 7.21
N GLN A 14 -9.65 12.75 7.06
CA GLN A 14 -10.70 12.05 6.33
C GLN A 14 -10.27 11.96 4.86
N ASN A 15 -10.48 10.79 4.24
CA ASN A 15 -10.25 10.55 2.81
C ASN A 15 -8.76 10.54 2.38
N GLN A 16 -7.91 9.87 3.14
CA GLN A 16 -6.46 9.81 2.86
C GLN A 16 -6.12 8.88 1.69
N VAL A 17 -5.26 9.35 0.80
CA VAL A 17 -4.67 8.59 -0.31
C VAL A 17 -3.27 8.12 0.07
N ILE A 18 -3.06 6.81 0.03
CA ILE A 18 -1.81 6.13 0.37
C ILE A 18 -1.21 5.48 -0.86
N ALA A 19 0.01 5.82 -1.23
CA ALA A 19 0.74 5.10 -2.26
C ALA A 19 1.64 4.02 -1.64
N MET A 20 1.39 2.74 -1.95
CA MET A 20 2.28 1.64 -1.58
C MET A 20 3.38 1.50 -2.62
N THR A 21 4.60 1.82 -2.26
CA THR A 21 5.76 1.87 -3.16
C THR A 21 6.87 0.91 -2.76
N SER A 22 7.75 0.57 -3.69
CA SER A 22 9.01 -0.12 -3.40
C SER A 22 10.01 0.08 -4.53
N GLY A 23 11.29 0.12 -4.21
CA GLY A 23 12.35 0.17 -5.20
C GLY A 23 12.55 -1.15 -5.95
N LYS A 24 12.09 -2.29 -5.39
CA LYS A 24 12.32 -3.65 -5.91
C LYS A 24 11.00 -4.42 -6.02
N GLY A 25 10.89 -5.29 -7.04
CA GLY A 25 9.79 -6.24 -7.18
C GLY A 25 9.84 -7.35 -6.13
N GLY A 26 8.68 -7.97 -5.86
CA GLY A 26 8.59 -9.15 -5.01
C GLY A 26 8.67 -8.91 -3.50
N VAL A 27 8.72 -7.67 -3.02
CA VAL A 27 8.74 -7.35 -1.58
C VAL A 27 7.39 -7.57 -0.87
N GLY A 28 6.32 -7.80 -1.63
CA GLY A 28 4.98 -8.06 -1.11
C GLY A 28 4.08 -6.82 -1.04
N LYS A 29 4.26 -5.81 -1.91
CA LYS A 29 3.42 -4.59 -1.95
C LYS A 29 1.93 -4.89 -2.00
N SER A 30 1.47 -5.65 -3.01
CA SER A 30 0.06 -5.99 -3.20
C SER A 30 -0.52 -6.73 -1.99
N THR A 31 0.26 -7.65 -1.40
CA THR A 31 -0.10 -8.32 -0.14
C THR A 31 -0.29 -7.30 1.00
N LEU A 32 0.63 -6.35 1.14
CA LEU A 32 0.52 -5.28 2.15
C LEU A 32 -0.66 -4.35 1.87
N CYS A 33 -0.97 -4.04 0.60
CA CYS A 33 -2.16 -3.28 0.23
C CYS A 33 -3.44 -4.00 0.68
N VAL A 34 -3.58 -5.30 0.40
CA VAL A 34 -4.73 -6.09 0.82
C VAL A 34 -4.82 -6.18 2.34
N LEU A 35 -3.70 -6.43 3.04
CA LEU A 35 -3.68 -6.50 4.51
C LEU A 35 -4.04 -5.16 5.15
N LEU A 36 -3.51 -4.05 4.65
CA LEU A 36 -3.82 -2.71 5.15
C LEU A 36 -5.29 -2.37 4.87
N GLY A 37 -5.78 -2.66 3.65
CA GLY A 37 -7.18 -2.47 3.28
C GLY A 37 -8.14 -3.26 4.17
N LEU A 38 -7.83 -4.53 4.46
CA LEU A 38 -8.59 -5.34 5.43
C LEU A 38 -8.48 -4.77 6.84
N GLY A 39 -7.31 -4.29 7.25
CA GLY A 39 -7.11 -3.66 8.56
C GLY A 39 -7.97 -2.40 8.74
N ASP A 40 -8.05 -1.56 7.70
CA ASP A 40 -8.91 -0.37 7.67
C ASP A 40 -10.41 -0.74 7.61
N ALA A 41 -10.79 -1.71 6.76
CA ALA A 41 -12.17 -2.17 6.61
C ALA A 41 -12.72 -2.79 7.90
N LEU A 42 -11.91 -3.58 8.62
CA LEU A 42 -12.25 -4.13 9.94
C LEU A 42 -12.42 -3.05 11.03
N ARG A 43 -11.92 -1.84 10.79
CA ARG A 43 -12.15 -0.65 11.63
C ARG A 43 -13.36 0.18 11.18
N GLY A 44 -14.11 -0.31 10.19
CA GLY A 44 -15.32 0.33 9.66
C GLY A 44 -15.06 1.38 8.58
N LYS A 45 -13.83 1.54 8.09
CA LYS A 45 -13.52 2.47 7.00
C LYS A 45 -13.94 1.89 5.65
N ARG A 46 -14.49 2.74 4.78
CA ARG A 46 -14.72 2.43 3.37
C ARG A 46 -13.40 2.54 2.62
N VAL A 47 -12.92 1.43 2.09
CA VAL A 47 -11.59 1.32 1.47
C VAL A 47 -11.72 1.01 -0.01
N LEU A 48 -10.92 1.69 -0.83
CA LEU A 48 -10.72 1.37 -2.22
C LEU A 48 -9.23 1.09 -2.48
N LEU A 49 -8.95 -0.12 -2.96
CA LEU A 49 -7.63 -0.48 -3.50
C LEU A 49 -7.62 -0.17 -5.00
N ILE A 50 -6.56 0.47 -5.50
CA ILE A 50 -6.40 0.75 -6.93
C ILE A 50 -5.07 0.19 -7.39
N GLU A 51 -5.11 -0.76 -8.32
CA GLU A 51 -3.91 -1.42 -8.85
C GLU A 51 -3.39 -0.70 -10.09
N PHE A 52 -2.11 -0.31 -10.03
CA PHE A 52 -1.41 0.36 -11.14
C PHE A 52 -0.37 -0.54 -11.82
N ASP A 53 -0.18 -1.78 -11.34
CA ASP A 53 0.81 -2.72 -11.89
C ASP A 53 0.22 -3.48 -13.10
N ALA A 54 0.10 -2.77 -14.22
CA ALA A 54 -0.43 -3.31 -15.46
C ALA A 54 0.41 -4.50 -15.97
N GLY A 55 -0.26 -5.53 -16.46
CA GLY A 55 0.36 -6.74 -16.99
C GLY A 55 0.72 -7.80 -15.93
N LEU A 56 0.90 -7.41 -14.65
CA LEU A 56 1.13 -8.33 -13.53
C LEU A 56 -0.04 -8.35 -12.55
N ARG A 57 -1.23 -8.05 -13.06
CA ARG A 57 -2.47 -8.00 -12.31
C ARG A 57 -2.59 -9.16 -11.32
N GLY A 58 -2.86 -8.83 -10.06
CA GLY A 58 -2.89 -9.81 -8.97
C GLY A 58 -3.89 -9.49 -7.86
N LEU A 59 -4.35 -8.23 -7.77
CA LEU A 59 -5.33 -7.85 -6.74
C LEU A 59 -6.67 -8.55 -6.93
N ASP A 60 -7.11 -8.79 -8.15
CA ASP A 60 -8.34 -9.53 -8.46
C ASP A 60 -8.36 -10.94 -7.86
N LEU A 61 -7.25 -11.68 -8.01
CA LEU A 61 -7.08 -13.00 -7.42
C LEU A 61 -7.05 -12.91 -5.89
N MET A 62 -6.25 -11.97 -5.34
CA MET A 62 -6.09 -11.80 -3.90
C MET A 62 -7.39 -11.40 -3.20
N LEU A 63 -8.25 -10.68 -3.89
CA LEU A 63 -9.53 -10.19 -3.37
C LEU A 63 -10.70 -11.13 -3.68
N GLY A 64 -10.48 -12.20 -4.46
CA GLY A 64 -11.51 -13.17 -4.84
C GLY A 64 -12.55 -12.61 -5.82
N ILE A 65 -12.17 -11.67 -6.68
CA ILE A 65 -13.05 -10.99 -7.64
C ILE A 65 -12.69 -11.26 -9.11
N ALA A 66 -11.69 -12.11 -9.39
CA ALA A 66 -11.15 -12.31 -10.73
C ALA A 66 -12.21 -12.67 -11.78
N ASP A 67 -13.19 -13.49 -11.42
CA ASP A 67 -14.28 -13.92 -12.32
C ASP A 67 -15.36 -12.83 -12.52
N GLN A 68 -15.30 -11.73 -11.77
CA GLN A 68 -16.30 -10.65 -11.80
C GLN A 68 -15.79 -9.42 -12.58
N VAL A 69 -14.53 -9.37 -12.94
CA VAL A 69 -13.93 -8.22 -13.62
C VAL A 69 -14.46 -8.08 -15.04
N VAL A 70 -15.20 -7.00 -15.27
CA VAL A 70 -15.69 -6.61 -16.61
C VAL A 70 -14.94 -5.38 -17.11
N TYR A 71 -14.67 -4.44 -16.23
CA TYR A 71 -13.95 -3.20 -16.51
C TYR A 71 -12.77 -3.05 -15.56
N ASP A 72 -11.70 -2.46 -16.06
CA ASP A 72 -10.46 -2.23 -15.33
C ASP A 72 -10.10 -0.72 -15.29
N LEU A 73 -8.96 -0.41 -14.69
CA LEU A 73 -8.45 0.98 -14.58
C LEU A 73 -8.22 1.61 -15.97
N GLY A 74 -7.78 0.84 -16.96
CA GLY A 74 -7.59 1.32 -18.33
C GLY A 74 -8.90 1.73 -18.97
N ASP A 75 -9.94 0.91 -18.84
CA ASP A 75 -11.29 1.22 -19.33
C ASP A 75 -11.84 2.51 -18.72
N LEU A 76 -11.56 2.71 -17.43
CA LEU A 76 -12.01 3.89 -16.69
C LEU A 76 -11.28 5.16 -17.15
N LEU A 77 -9.96 5.12 -17.29
CA LEU A 77 -9.15 6.24 -17.75
C LEU A 77 -9.45 6.62 -19.20
N GLU A 78 -9.79 5.65 -20.06
CA GLU A 78 -10.18 5.88 -21.44
C GLU A 78 -11.67 6.26 -21.60
N GLY A 79 -12.44 6.36 -20.50
CA GLY A 79 -13.84 6.75 -20.52
C GLY A 79 -14.78 5.68 -21.08
N ARG A 80 -14.34 4.41 -21.21
CA ARG A 80 -15.18 3.29 -21.68
C ARG A 80 -16.21 2.83 -20.66
N CYS A 81 -16.01 3.17 -19.38
CA CYS A 81 -16.96 2.86 -18.31
C CYS A 81 -17.05 4.00 -17.29
N THR A 82 -18.01 3.89 -16.38
CA THR A 82 -18.15 4.79 -15.22
C THR A 82 -17.45 4.19 -14.00
N ILE A 83 -17.08 5.04 -13.02
CA ILE A 83 -16.48 4.61 -11.74
C ILE A 83 -17.30 3.49 -11.10
N SER A 84 -18.63 3.64 -11.06
CA SER A 84 -19.53 2.64 -10.45
C SER A 84 -19.51 1.27 -11.12
N LYS A 85 -19.03 1.18 -12.37
CA LYS A 85 -18.88 -0.09 -13.10
C LYS A 85 -17.48 -0.71 -12.92
N ALA A 86 -16.47 0.11 -12.66
CA ALA A 86 -15.11 -0.34 -12.46
C ALA A 86 -14.80 -0.71 -10.99
N VAL A 87 -15.52 -0.11 -10.04
CA VAL A 87 -15.38 -0.43 -8.61
C VAL A 87 -16.10 -1.75 -8.32
N MET A 88 -15.35 -2.70 -7.75
CA MET A 88 -15.84 -4.01 -7.37
C MET A 88 -15.74 -4.23 -5.87
N GLU A 89 -16.77 -4.79 -5.26
CA GLU A 89 -16.78 -5.19 -3.85
C GLU A 89 -16.02 -6.50 -3.66
N SER A 90 -15.18 -6.57 -2.64
CA SER A 90 -14.45 -7.79 -2.31
C SER A 90 -15.27 -8.69 -1.38
N PRO A 91 -15.40 -10.01 -1.65
CA PRO A 91 -16.02 -10.94 -0.72
C PRO A 91 -15.25 -11.08 0.61
N LEU A 92 -14.04 -10.54 0.71
CA LEU A 92 -13.26 -10.60 1.94
C LEU A 92 -13.83 -9.67 3.03
N HIS A 93 -14.43 -8.54 2.67
CA HIS A 93 -15.09 -7.61 3.60
C HIS A 93 -15.97 -6.60 2.84
N GLU A 94 -17.18 -6.32 3.35
CA GLU A 94 -18.15 -5.40 2.74
C GLU A 94 -17.64 -3.96 2.51
N ASN A 95 -16.72 -3.48 3.34
CA ASN A 95 -16.11 -2.16 3.23
C ASN A 95 -14.83 -2.14 2.37
N LEU A 96 -14.46 -3.25 1.74
CA LEU A 96 -13.27 -3.37 0.91
C LEU A 96 -13.64 -3.47 -0.56
N ASN A 97 -13.20 -2.49 -1.34
CA ASN A 97 -13.46 -2.38 -2.76
C ASN A 97 -12.15 -2.31 -3.54
N ALA A 98 -12.20 -2.60 -4.84
CA ALA A 98 -11.04 -2.48 -5.71
C ALA A 98 -11.38 -2.00 -7.12
N ILE A 99 -10.42 -1.32 -7.74
CA ILE A 99 -10.27 -1.15 -9.18
C ILE A 99 -8.97 -1.85 -9.56
N VAL A 100 -9.05 -2.80 -10.47
CA VAL A 100 -7.89 -3.61 -10.88
C VAL A 100 -7.17 -3.00 -12.07
N ALA A 101 -5.89 -3.32 -12.21
CA ALA A 101 -5.09 -2.90 -13.36
C ALA A 101 -5.55 -3.58 -14.66
N PRO A 102 -5.31 -2.96 -15.83
CA PRO A 102 -5.50 -3.61 -17.11
C PRO A 102 -4.50 -4.75 -17.33
N VAL A 103 -4.90 -5.77 -18.07
CA VAL A 103 -4.01 -6.89 -18.46
C VAL A 103 -2.90 -6.42 -19.39
N SER A 104 -3.19 -5.40 -20.20
CA SER A 104 -2.21 -4.75 -21.07
C SER A 104 -2.53 -3.28 -21.21
N LEU A 105 -1.51 -2.45 -21.40
CA LEU A 105 -1.65 -1.03 -21.74
C LEU A 105 -1.20 -0.83 -23.18
N GLU A 106 -2.07 -0.23 -24.00
CA GLU A 106 -1.70 0.20 -25.36
C GLU A 106 -0.83 1.46 -25.33
N ALA A 107 -1.02 2.31 -24.32
CA ALA A 107 -0.26 3.52 -24.09
C ALA A 107 0.01 3.73 -22.58
N PRO A 108 1.07 4.47 -22.19
CA PRO A 108 1.27 4.86 -20.81
C PRO A 108 0.09 5.67 -20.29
N MET A 109 -0.31 5.44 -19.02
CA MET A 109 -1.35 6.24 -18.35
C MET A 109 -0.90 7.70 -18.24
N ASP A 110 -1.78 8.63 -18.58
CA ASP A 110 -1.54 10.06 -18.37
C ASP A 110 -1.66 10.41 -16.89
N LEU A 111 -0.71 11.18 -16.36
CA LEU A 111 -0.69 11.54 -14.94
C LEU A 111 -1.83 12.48 -14.55
N SER A 112 -2.27 13.36 -15.47
CA SER A 112 -3.39 14.28 -15.23
C SER A 112 -4.72 13.52 -15.14
N ASP A 113 -4.94 12.51 -15.98
CA ASP A 113 -6.14 11.69 -15.93
C ASP A 113 -6.18 10.86 -14.65
N VAL A 114 -5.02 10.29 -14.25
CA VAL A 114 -4.91 9.59 -12.96
C VAL A 114 -5.20 10.51 -11.78
N GLN A 115 -4.67 11.74 -11.80
CA GLN A 115 -4.92 12.71 -10.73
C GLN A 115 -6.40 13.07 -10.66
N LEU A 116 -7.04 13.39 -11.78
CA LEU A 116 -8.48 13.70 -11.85
C LEU A 116 -9.33 12.54 -11.31
N LEU A 117 -8.98 11.30 -11.66
CA LEU A 117 -9.66 10.12 -11.16
C LEU A 117 -9.53 10.01 -9.62
N ILE A 118 -8.32 10.13 -9.08
CA ILE A 118 -8.07 10.02 -7.64
C ILE A 118 -8.80 11.14 -6.89
N ASP A 119 -8.75 12.37 -7.38
CA ASP A 119 -9.46 13.51 -6.78
C ASP A 119 -10.97 13.30 -6.77
N GLY A 120 -11.52 12.73 -7.84
CA GLY A 120 -12.95 12.38 -7.92
C GLY A 120 -13.35 11.25 -6.95
N LEU A 121 -12.42 10.36 -6.59
CA LEU A 121 -12.68 9.25 -5.66
C LEU A 121 -12.55 9.64 -4.18
N ARG A 122 -11.79 10.70 -3.85
CA ARG A 122 -11.52 11.12 -2.46
C ARG A 122 -12.78 11.31 -1.62
N GLY A 123 -13.87 11.82 -2.17
CA GLY A 123 -15.11 12.06 -1.43
C GLY A 123 -15.94 10.79 -1.11
N HIS A 124 -15.62 9.67 -1.73
CA HIS A 124 -16.45 8.46 -1.66
C HIS A 124 -15.90 7.38 -0.73
N PHE A 125 -14.60 7.42 -0.43
CA PHE A 125 -13.91 6.43 0.40
C PHE A 125 -13.14 7.13 1.52
N ASP A 126 -13.05 6.47 2.68
CA ASP A 126 -12.30 6.99 3.81
C ASP A 126 -10.79 6.70 3.64
N ARG A 127 -10.45 5.73 2.79
CA ARG A 127 -9.09 5.35 2.46
C ARG A 127 -8.96 4.90 1.01
N LEU A 128 -8.06 5.53 0.27
CA LEU A 128 -7.60 5.06 -1.04
C LEU A 128 -6.20 4.49 -0.87
N ILE A 129 -5.97 3.25 -1.31
CA ILE A 129 -4.65 2.60 -1.28
C ILE A 129 -4.25 2.27 -2.70
N LEU A 130 -3.19 2.91 -3.17
CA LEU A 130 -2.67 2.75 -4.53
C LEU A 130 -1.57 1.69 -4.52
N ASP A 131 -1.83 0.54 -5.14
CA ASP A 131 -0.81 -0.51 -5.34
C ASP A 131 0.03 -0.17 -6.57
N MET A 132 1.23 0.36 -6.32
CA MET A 132 2.10 0.86 -7.36
C MET A 132 2.95 -0.25 -7.98
N PRO A 133 3.31 -0.16 -9.28
CA PRO A 133 4.32 -1.03 -9.86
C PRO A 133 5.66 -0.86 -9.14
N ALA A 134 6.52 -1.88 -9.21
CA ALA A 134 7.86 -1.80 -8.67
C ALA A 134 8.74 -0.82 -9.45
N GLY A 135 9.70 -0.20 -8.77
CA GLY A 135 10.68 0.70 -9.38
C GLY A 135 10.39 2.18 -9.15
N LEU A 136 11.34 3.02 -9.58
CA LEU A 136 11.42 4.44 -9.21
C LEU A 136 10.70 5.38 -10.18
N GLY A 137 10.35 4.91 -11.38
CA GLY A 137 9.90 5.78 -12.48
C GLY A 137 8.46 6.25 -12.34
N PHE A 138 7.54 5.49 -12.93
CA PHE A 138 6.13 5.85 -13.01
C PHE A 138 5.45 5.89 -11.63
N SER A 139 5.76 4.91 -10.76
CA SER A 139 5.21 4.82 -9.41
C SER A 139 5.48 6.06 -8.56
N SER A 140 6.70 6.63 -8.59
CA SER A 140 7.01 7.83 -7.82
C SER A 140 6.31 9.08 -8.36
N LYS A 141 6.10 9.17 -9.68
CA LYS A 141 5.37 10.29 -10.30
C LYS A 141 3.90 10.28 -9.91
N ILE A 142 3.22 9.11 -10.03
CA ILE A 142 1.83 8.98 -9.57
C ILE A 142 1.73 9.29 -8.08
N ALA A 143 2.59 8.68 -7.24
CA ALA A 143 2.57 8.94 -5.80
C ALA A 143 2.74 10.43 -5.49
N GLY A 144 3.66 11.12 -6.19
CA GLY A 144 3.93 12.55 -6.00
C GLY A 144 2.78 13.47 -6.35
N CYS A 145 1.94 13.12 -7.35
CA CYS A 145 0.82 13.96 -7.76
C CYS A 145 -0.53 13.59 -7.11
N THR A 146 -0.66 12.38 -6.52
CA THR A 146 -1.96 11.90 -6.02
C THR A 146 -2.01 11.58 -4.53
N ALA A 147 -0.88 11.15 -3.93
CA ALA A 147 -0.89 10.60 -2.59
C ALA A 147 -0.61 11.65 -1.50
N ASP A 148 -1.28 11.50 -0.37
CA ASP A 148 -1.02 12.31 0.84
C ASP A 148 0.17 11.74 1.62
N ILE A 149 0.44 10.44 1.47
CA ILE A 149 1.55 9.72 2.09
C ILE A 149 1.98 8.53 1.24
N ALA A 150 3.28 8.28 1.17
CA ALA A 150 3.80 7.06 0.59
C ALA A 150 4.24 6.06 1.67
N LEU A 151 3.93 4.78 1.49
CA LEU A 151 4.47 3.69 2.27
C LEU A 151 5.53 2.97 1.44
N ILE A 152 6.76 2.98 1.94
CA ILE A 152 7.90 2.33 1.29
C ILE A 152 8.03 0.94 1.88
N ALA A 153 7.71 -0.09 1.09
CA ALA A 153 7.83 -1.48 1.48
C ALA A 153 9.24 -2.00 1.16
N VAL A 154 9.91 -2.56 2.19
CA VAL A 154 11.21 -3.22 2.05
C VAL A 154 11.22 -4.56 2.76
N THR A 155 12.13 -5.43 2.37
CA THR A 155 12.55 -6.61 3.12
C THR A 155 13.91 -6.33 3.78
N PRO A 156 14.28 -6.99 4.90
CA PRO A 156 15.52 -6.73 5.61
C PRO A 156 16.74 -7.36 4.90
N ASP A 157 16.94 -6.98 3.63
CA ASP A 157 18.12 -7.32 2.84
C ASP A 157 18.80 -6.05 2.28
N PRO A 158 20.14 -6.02 2.17
CA PRO A 158 20.89 -4.80 1.83
C PRO A 158 20.49 -4.17 0.48
N VAL A 159 20.12 -4.98 -0.51
CA VAL A 159 19.75 -4.49 -1.84
C VAL A 159 18.38 -3.80 -1.76
N CYS A 160 17.42 -4.41 -1.08
CA CYS A 160 16.08 -3.85 -0.90
C CYS A 160 16.13 -2.55 -0.08
N VAL A 161 16.93 -2.50 0.97
CA VAL A 161 17.14 -1.31 1.80
C VAL A 161 17.71 -0.15 0.98
N ARG A 162 18.76 -0.41 0.18
CA ARG A 162 19.34 0.60 -0.73
C ARG A 162 18.32 1.11 -1.74
N ASP A 163 17.52 0.22 -2.31
CA ASP A 163 16.51 0.60 -3.30
C ASP A 163 15.32 1.33 -2.64
N GLY A 164 15.01 1.00 -1.38
CA GLY A 164 14.09 1.76 -0.53
C GLY A 164 14.56 3.19 -0.25
N ALA A 165 15.85 3.38 0.06
CA ALA A 165 16.45 4.70 0.22
C ALA A 165 16.35 5.55 -1.05
N LYS A 166 16.60 4.95 -2.21
CA LYS A 166 16.43 5.63 -3.51
C LYS A 166 14.97 6.02 -3.75
N MET A 167 14.01 5.16 -3.34
CA MET A 167 12.59 5.47 -3.44
C MET A 167 12.24 6.68 -2.55
N ALA A 168 12.68 6.73 -1.29
CA ALA A 168 12.46 7.85 -0.40
C ALA A 168 12.97 9.17 -1.02
N GLN A 169 14.22 9.21 -1.47
CA GLN A 169 14.81 10.37 -2.15
C GLN A 169 14.06 10.77 -3.43
N THR A 170 13.52 9.79 -4.16
CA THR A 170 12.78 10.06 -5.40
C THR A 170 11.42 10.66 -5.10
N LEU A 171 10.72 10.17 -4.07
CA LEU A 171 9.45 10.74 -3.60
C LEU A 171 9.62 12.19 -3.14
N GLU A 172 10.67 12.49 -2.36
CA GLU A 172 10.99 13.86 -1.93
C GLU A 172 11.22 14.79 -3.14
N LYS A 173 11.94 14.31 -4.17
CA LYS A 173 12.14 15.08 -5.43
C LYS A 173 10.83 15.32 -6.19
N GLN A 174 9.83 14.45 -6.02
CA GLN A 174 8.49 14.63 -6.58
C GLN A 174 7.58 15.49 -5.68
N GLY A 175 8.10 16.02 -4.57
CA GLY A 175 7.36 16.86 -3.63
C GLY A 175 6.62 16.11 -2.52
N LEU A 176 6.67 14.77 -2.51
CA LEU A 176 6.03 13.95 -1.49
C LEU A 176 7.01 13.64 -0.34
N CYS A 177 7.10 14.57 0.63
CA CYS A 177 7.98 14.42 1.79
C CYS A 177 7.37 13.55 2.90
N ARG A 178 6.07 13.31 2.88
CA ARG A 178 5.40 12.40 3.83
C ARG A 178 5.54 10.97 3.35
N HIS A 179 6.54 10.28 3.84
CA HIS A 179 6.68 8.84 3.61
C HIS A 179 6.99 8.10 4.91
N ARG A 180 6.65 6.81 4.95
CA ARG A 180 6.85 5.91 6.09
C ARG A 180 7.35 4.56 5.59
N LEU A 181 8.06 3.86 6.47
CA LEU A 181 8.67 2.57 6.19
C LEU A 181 7.78 1.43 6.68
N LEU A 182 7.57 0.44 5.83
CA LEU A 182 7.05 -0.88 6.20
C LEU A 182 8.13 -1.93 5.95
N ILE A 183 8.53 -2.64 6.99
CA ILE A 183 9.47 -3.76 6.86
C ILE A 183 8.64 -5.04 6.78
N ASN A 184 8.75 -5.75 5.67
CA ASN A 184 7.98 -6.96 5.38
C ASN A 184 8.87 -8.20 5.39
N ARG A 185 8.26 -9.38 5.56
CA ARG A 185 8.91 -10.69 5.56
C ARG A 185 10.01 -10.83 6.60
N VAL A 186 9.77 -10.35 7.79
CA VAL A 186 10.70 -10.46 8.91
C VAL A 186 10.58 -11.82 9.55
N GLU A 187 11.66 -12.61 9.51
CA GLU A 187 11.76 -13.89 10.19
C GLU A 187 12.53 -13.73 11.52
N GLU A 188 11.86 -13.87 12.65
CA GLU A 188 12.45 -13.71 13.97
C GLU A 188 13.71 -14.57 14.16
N LYS A 189 13.67 -15.80 13.68
CA LYS A 189 14.84 -16.71 13.76
C LYS A 189 16.06 -16.20 12.99
N MET A 190 15.81 -15.53 11.86
CA MET A 190 16.86 -14.97 11.02
C MET A 190 17.45 -13.70 11.61
N LEU A 191 16.62 -12.86 12.24
CA LEU A 191 17.08 -11.69 13.01
C LEU A 191 18.00 -12.13 14.17
N ARG A 192 17.56 -13.11 14.97
CA ARG A 192 18.34 -13.62 16.10
C ARG A 192 19.69 -14.25 15.70
N ARG A 193 19.81 -14.74 14.47
CA ARG A 193 21.05 -15.33 13.91
C ARG A 193 21.91 -14.29 13.16
N ALA A 194 21.54 -13.02 13.16
CA ALA A 194 22.18 -11.97 12.37
C ALA A 194 22.30 -12.29 10.86
N VAL A 195 21.38 -13.10 10.32
CA VAL A 195 21.32 -13.42 8.88
C VAL A 195 20.61 -12.31 8.12
N LEU A 196 19.57 -11.71 8.74
CA LEU A 196 18.90 -10.51 8.24
C LEU A 196 19.56 -9.26 8.82
N MET A 197 19.40 -8.15 8.13
CA MET A 197 19.77 -6.86 8.69
C MET A 197 18.96 -6.58 9.96
N ASP A 198 19.61 -6.04 10.95
CA ASP A 198 18.97 -5.45 12.13
C ASP A 198 17.92 -4.41 11.69
N LEU A 199 16.79 -4.33 12.41
CA LEU A 199 15.70 -3.42 12.06
C LEU A 199 16.15 -1.95 12.13
N ASP A 200 17.01 -1.60 13.09
CA ASP A 200 17.56 -0.24 13.19
C ASP A 200 18.43 0.08 11.98
N ALA A 201 19.26 -0.86 11.53
CA ALA A 201 20.05 -0.70 10.31
C ALA A 201 19.18 -0.58 9.04
N VAL A 202 18.00 -1.22 9.00
CA VAL A 202 17.03 -1.05 7.90
C VAL A 202 16.41 0.34 7.94
N ILE A 203 16.01 0.83 9.11
CA ILE A 203 15.42 2.16 9.30
C ILE A 203 16.41 3.24 8.89
N ASP A 204 17.62 3.18 9.42
CA ASP A 204 18.70 4.12 9.11
C ASP A 204 19.09 4.06 7.64
N GLY A 205 19.17 2.86 7.06
CA GLY A 205 19.54 2.64 5.68
C GLY A 205 18.53 3.18 4.67
N VAL A 206 17.23 3.12 4.98
CA VAL A 206 16.17 3.70 4.14
C VAL A 206 16.01 5.20 4.39
N GLY A 207 16.26 5.67 5.61
CA GLY A 207 16.08 7.08 6.01
C GLY A 207 14.60 7.47 6.11
N SER A 208 13.71 6.53 6.47
CA SER A 208 12.28 6.76 6.58
C SER A 208 11.74 6.22 7.90
N GLN A 209 10.86 6.97 8.55
CA GLN A 209 10.29 6.59 9.84
C GLN A 209 9.50 5.28 9.74
N LEU A 210 9.79 4.33 10.64
CA LEU A 210 9.10 3.04 10.71
C LEU A 210 7.63 3.21 11.10
N LEU A 211 6.74 2.61 10.32
CA LEU A 211 5.31 2.55 10.57
C LEU A 211 4.85 1.17 11.04
N GLY A 212 5.46 0.09 10.53
CA GLY A 212 5.09 -1.27 10.89
C GLY A 212 6.08 -2.33 10.41
N VAL A 213 6.04 -3.47 11.10
CA VAL A 213 6.85 -4.66 10.79
C VAL A 213 5.91 -5.83 10.58
N PHE A 214 6.00 -6.48 9.42
CA PHE A 214 5.19 -7.64 9.08
C PHE A 214 6.06 -8.91 9.08
N PRO A 215 5.64 -9.96 9.78
CA PRO A 215 6.37 -11.22 9.81
C PRO A 215 6.31 -11.93 8.46
N TYR A 216 7.29 -12.78 8.22
CA TYR A 216 7.17 -13.78 7.17
C TYR A 216 6.16 -14.85 7.61
N ALA A 217 5.07 -14.94 6.87
CA ALA A 217 4.00 -15.90 7.09
C ALA A 217 3.61 -16.49 5.72
N GLU A 218 4.10 -17.69 5.45
CA GLU A 218 3.96 -18.37 4.15
C GLU A 218 2.48 -18.58 3.76
N GLU A 219 1.63 -18.82 4.75
CA GLU A 219 0.20 -19.02 4.54
C GLU A 219 -0.53 -17.77 4.02
N ILE A 220 -0.03 -16.55 4.29
CA ILE A 220 -0.70 -15.31 3.90
C ILE A 220 -0.80 -15.17 2.38
N PRO A 221 0.33 -15.16 1.62
CA PRO A 221 0.24 -15.07 0.17
C PRO A 221 -0.49 -16.25 -0.45
N LEU A 222 -0.36 -17.47 0.12
CA LEU A 222 -1.08 -18.65 -0.35
C LEU A 222 -2.60 -18.55 -0.18
N ARG A 223 -3.07 -17.98 0.94
CA ARG A 223 -4.50 -17.77 1.17
C ARG A 223 -5.04 -16.65 0.30
N LEU A 224 -4.35 -15.51 0.28
CA LEU A 224 -4.78 -14.36 -0.52
C LEU A 224 -4.78 -14.69 -2.02
N SER A 225 -3.76 -15.39 -2.55
CA SER A 225 -3.75 -15.78 -3.98
C SER A 225 -4.93 -16.68 -4.41
N ARG A 226 -5.69 -17.21 -3.45
CA ARG A 226 -6.90 -17.99 -3.67
C ARG A 226 -8.18 -17.24 -3.27
N GLY A 227 -8.10 -15.95 -2.98
CA GLY A 227 -9.23 -15.17 -2.49
C GLY A 227 -9.80 -15.66 -1.15
N LEU A 228 -8.97 -16.34 -0.32
CA LEU A 228 -9.44 -16.93 0.93
C LEU A 228 -9.32 -15.95 2.09
N GLN A 229 -10.39 -15.81 2.84
CA GLN A 229 -10.43 -14.95 4.02
C GLN A 229 -9.39 -15.37 5.08
N LEU A 230 -8.74 -14.36 5.70
CA LEU A 230 -8.00 -14.53 6.93
C LEU A 230 -8.97 -14.46 8.12
N LYS A 231 -8.71 -15.26 9.15
CA LYS A 231 -9.50 -15.15 10.38
C LYS A 231 -9.35 -13.74 10.95
N GLY A 232 -10.45 -13.08 11.39
CA GLY A 232 -10.44 -11.68 11.84
C GLY A 232 -9.48 -11.39 13.01
N ASN A 233 -9.11 -12.41 13.81
CA ASN A 233 -8.10 -12.31 14.88
C ASN A 233 -6.68 -12.70 14.46
N HIS A 234 -6.42 -12.87 13.15
CA HIS A 234 -5.09 -13.25 12.65
C HIS A 234 -4.02 -12.21 13.08
N PRO A 235 -2.85 -12.62 13.58
CA PRO A 235 -1.82 -11.69 14.07
C PRO A 235 -1.45 -10.60 13.05
N VAL A 236 -1.34 -10.94 11.78
CA VAL A 236 -1.01 -10.01 10.69
C VAL A 236 -2.10 -8.93 10.51
N LEU A 237 -3.39 -9.27 10.68
CA LEU A 237 -4.48 -8.28 10.63
C LEU A 237 -4.43 -7.32 11.82
N ARG A 238 -4.02 -7.78 13.01
CA ARG A 238 -3.78 -6.89 14.14
C ARG A 238 -2.65 -5.90 13.88
N ILE A 239 -1.59 -6.36 13.22
CA ILE A 239 -0.49 -5.47 12.78
C ILE A 239 -1.02 -4.45 11.75
N ALA A 240 -1.81 -4.89 10.76
CA ALA A 240 -2.40 -4.01 9.76
C ALA A 240 -3.33 -2.95 10.40
N GLN A 241 -4.18 -3.35 11.37
CA GLN A 241 -5.00 -2.41 12.14
C GLN A 241 -4.16 -1.42 12.96
N ALA A 242 -3.04 -1.87 13.55
CA ALA A 242 -2.13 -0.97 14.26
C ALA A 242 -1.46 0.03 13.32
N VAL A 243 -1.06 -0.40 12.12
CA VAL A 243 -0.56 0.49 11.05
C VAL A 243 -1.63 1.50 10.65
N SER A 244 -2.86 1.05 10.42
CA SER A 244 -4.00 1.90 10.10
C SER A 244 -4.22 2.99 11.17
N ARG A 245 -4.20 2.62 12.45
CA ARG A 245 -4.34 3.56 13.57
C ARG A 245 -3.21 4.60 13.61
N ARG A 246 -1.97 4.19 13.35
CA ARG A 246 -0.82 5.12 13.26
C ARG A 246 -0.96 6.08 12.08
N LEU A 247 -1.52 5.64 10.97
CA LEU A 247 -1.83 6.51 9.81
C LEU A 247 -2.89 7.56 10.16
N ASP A 248 -3.81 7.24 11.08
CA ASP A 248 -4.80 8.18 11.61
C ASP A 248 -4.22 9.09 12.72
N GLY A 249 -2.92 9.05 12.97
CA GLY A 249 -2.26 9.87 13.99
C GLY A 249 -2.35 9.32 15.41
N GLU A 250 -2.91 8.11 15.62
CA GLU A 250 -2.97 7.51 16.94
C GLU A 250 -1.60 7.00 17.39
N TYR A 251 -1.28 7.22 18.66
CA TYR A 251 -0.12 6.58 19.27
C TYR A 251 -0.42 5.11 19.56
N VAL A 252 0.17 4.22 18.78
CA VAL A 252 0.07 2.77 18.97
C VAL A 252 1.49 2.21 19.06
N PRO A 253 1.86 1.54 20.17
CA PRO A 253 3.18 0.92 20.27
C PRO A 253 3.44 -0.06 19.12
N LEU A 254 4.69 -0.16 18.65
CA LEU A 254 5.08 -1.17 17.68
C LEU A 254 4.89 -2.55 18.30
N VAL A 255 4.13 -3.39 17.63
CA VAL A 255 4.00 -4.81 17.97
C VAL A 255 4.97 -5.55 17.06
N PHE A 256 5.93 -6.21 17.67
CA PHE A 256 6.78 -7.17 16.97
C PHE A 256 6.11 -8.53 17.00
N PRO A 257 6.19 -9.30 15.91
CA PRO A 257 5.65 -10.64 15.84
C PRO A 257 6.37 -11.60 16.79
#